data_572cb4f80af5b007c0e722ad5085ddda
#
_entry.id   572cb4f80af5b007c0e722ad5085ddda
#
_cell.length_a   1.000
_cell.length_b   1.000
_cell.length_c   1.000
_cell.angle_alpha   90.00
_cell.angle_beta   90.00
_cell.angle_gamma   90.00
#
_symmetry.space_group_name_H-M   'P 1'
#
loop_
_entity.id
_entity.type
_entity.pdbx_description
1 polymer ?
#
loop_
_entity_poly.entity_id
_entity_poly.type
_entity_poly.pdbx_seq_one_letter_code
_entity_poly.pdbx_strand_id
1 'polypeptide(L)'
;VLSDSYRRLNSVELVTAFLSAATAQGGVPCDALMTDTKIYVETIMPEPICIPTQRNGTVAIYMGARFSTSDYGDGAVEMRTFLLNGVCLNGMVRESVMKQIHLGARLSESQMLSDRTYRLDTATMVSAIGDYTRNLYDPNNLRQKSLEIQAASEAEVDFEAELKKLVKGGRLQKTEGEGVQKLLMANNPDDGLSGGATLWKLTQAITACARELAPARSRELQEISGELMARAL
;
A
#
# COMPACT_ATOMS: atom_id res chain seq x y z
N VAL A 1 22.97 15.10 1.65
CA VAL A 1 23.07 16.43 2.26
C VAL A 1 21.94 17.26 1.71
N LEU A 2 21.12 17.84 2.57
CA LEU A 2 20.04 18.76 2.19
C LEU A 2 20.65 20.15 1.91
N SER A 3 20.02 20.93 1.01
CA SER A 3 20.44 22.31 0.79
C SER A 3 20.05 23.18 1.98
N ASP A 4 20.74 24.28 2.21
CA ASP A 4 20.44 25.24 3.28
C ASP A 4 19.05 25.89 3.11
N SER A 5 18.51 25.87 1.89
CA SER A 5 17.17 26.34 1.56
C SER A 5 16.05 25.29 1.79
N TYR A 6 16.40 24.04 2.15
CA TYR A 6 15.40 23.01 2.40
C TYR A 6 14.66 23.24 3.73
N ARG A 7 13.35 23.39 3.67
CA ARG A 7 12.50 23.42 4.86
C ARG A 7 12.00 22.03 5.18
N ARG A 8 12.45 21.50 6.30
CA ARG A 8 12.04 20.20 6.81
C ARG A 8 10.54 20.17 7.12
N LEU A 9 9.86 19.16 6.61
CA LEU A 9 8.49 18.83 6.99
C LEU A 9 8.51 18.06 8.32
N ASN A 10 7.67 18.45 9.28
CA ASN A 10 7.56 17.73 10.55
C ASN A 10 6.66 16.51 10.40
N SER A 11 7.24 15.34 10.18
CA SER A 11 6.51 14.07 10.04
C SER A 11 5.66 13.73 11.26
N VAL A 12 6.02 14.18 12.46
CA VAL A 12 5.26 13.91 13.69
C VAL A 12 3.84 14.45 13.59
N GLU A 13 3.65 15.68 13.09
CA GLU A 13 2.32 16.28 12.93
C GLU A 13 1.47 15.47 11.93
N LEU A 14 2.06 15.04 10.83
CA LEU A 14 1.36 14.31 9.77
C LEU A 14 1.00 12.87 10.19
N VAL A 15 1.93 12.17 10.84
CA VAL A 15 1.68 10.83 11.40
C VAL A 15 0.62 10.89 12.48
N THR A 16 0.68 11.90 13.37
CA THR A 16 -0.34 12.08 14.40
C THR A 16 -1.71 12.37 13.82
N ALA A 17 -1.79 13.20 12.78
CA ALA A 17 -3.04 13.49 12.08
C ALA A 17 -3.64 12.20 11.45
N PHE A 18 -2.80 11.41 10.77
CA PHE A 18 -3.22 10.14 10.19
C PHE A 18 -3.73 9.16 11.25
N LEU A 19 -2.95 8.90 12.30
CA LEU A 19 -3.33 7.96 13.36
C LEU A 19 -4.59 8.41 14.09
N SER A 20 -4.71 9.70 14.40
CA SER A 20 -5.91 10.25 15.04
C SER A 20 -7.14 10.09 14.17
N ALA A 21 -7.04 10.38 12.87
CA ALA A 21 -8.13 10.23 11.93
C ALA A 21 -8.52 8.76 11.72
N ALA A 22 -7.57 7.85 11.60
CA ALA A 22 -7.79 6.40 11.46
C ALA A 22 -8.47 5.83 12.72
N THR A 23 -7.96 6.17 13.91
CA THR A 23 -8.54 5.73 15.19
C THR A 23 -9.97 6.24 15.38
N ALA A 24 -10.26 7.47 14.98
CA ALA A 24 -11.61 8.03 15.02
C ALA A 24 -12.60 7.28 14.11
N GLN A 25 -12.12 6.56 13.08
CA GLN A 25 -12.91 5.68 12.22
C GLN A 25 -12.90 4.21 12.70
N GLY A 26 -12.32 3.90 13.85
CA GLY A 26 -12.20 2.55 14.38
C GLY A 26 -10.99 1.76 13.85
N GLY A 27 -10.13 2.38 13.06
CA GLY A 27 -8.91 1.77 12.58
C GLY A 27 -7.87 1.59 13.69
N VAL A 28 -7.09 0.52 13.64
CA VAL A 28 -6.02 0.22 14.59
C VAL A 28 -4.68 0.16 13.87
N PRO A 29 -3.60 0.69 14.45
CA PRO A 29 -2.25 0.52 13.92
C PRO A 29 -1.85 -0.96 13.89
N CYS A 30 -1.26 -1.43 12.78
CA CYS A 30 -0.84 -2.81 12.62
C CYS A 30 0.64 -2.98 12.25
N ASP A 31 1.22 -2.01 11.57
CA ASP A 31 2.67 -2.02 11.25
C ASP A 31 3.22 -0.60 11.15
N ALA A 32 4.51 -0.47 11.42
CA ALA A 32 5.27 0.74 11.20
C ALA A 32 6.70 0.42 10.81
N LEU A 33 7.22 1.14 9.82
CA LEU A 33 8.61 1.03 9.40
C LEU A 33 9.21 2.42 9.26
N MET A 34 10.38 2.59 9.83
CA MET A 34 11.21 3.77 9.62
C MET A 34 12.51 3.35 8.93
N THR A 35 12.81 3.98 7.82
CA THR A 35 14.11 3.89 7.13
C THR A 35 14.90 5.16 7.45
N ASP A 36 16.10 5.29 6.89
CA ASP A 36 16.94 6.49 7.07
C ASP A 36 16.26 7.78 6.58
N THR A 37 15.33 7.67 5.64
CA THR A 37 14.72 8.84 4.98
C THR A 37 13.19 8.84 4.99
N LYS A 38 12.52 7.71 5.26
CA LYS A 38 11.06 7.57 5.15
C LYS A 38 10.44 6.91 6.37
N ILE A 39 9.22 7.33 6.66
CA ILE A 39 8.35 6.73 7.66
C ILE A 39 7.15 6.14 6.95
N TYR A 40 6.80 4.91 7.30
CA TYR A 40 5.59 4.21 6.87
C TYR A 40 4.79 3.83 8.11
N VAL A 41 3.48 4.03 8.05
CA VAL A 41 2.56 3.61 9.11
C VAL A 41 1.35 2.96 8.46
N GLU A 42 0.95 1.80 8.97
CA GLU A 42 -0.19 1.05 8.48
C GLU A 42 -1.25 0.93 9.57
N THR A 43 -2.49 1.09 9.17
CA THR A 43 -3.66 0.89 10.03
C THR A 43 -4.66 0.00 9.31
N ILE A 44 -5.42 -0.79 10.05
CA ILE A 44 -6.48 -1.66 9.51
C ILE A 44 -7.75 -1.54 10.35
N MET A 45 -8.89 -1.86 9.75
CA MET A 45 -10.11 -2.15 10.50
C MET A 45 -9.92 -3.47 11.26
N PRO A 46 -10.31 -3.55 12.55
CA PRO A 46 -10.06 -4.74 13.37
C PRO A 46 -10.90 -5.96 12.95
N GLU A 47 -11.99 -5.73 12.22
CA GLU A 47 -12.86 -6.78 11.72
C GLU A 47 -12.60 -7.03 10.23
N PRO A 48 -12.32 -8.28 9.82
CA PRO A 48 -12.12 -8.60 8.42
C PRO A 48 -13.44 -8.58 7.65
N ILE A 49 -13.38 -8.20 6.39
CA ILE A 49 -14.47 -8.39 5.44
C ILE A 49 -14.33 -9.76 4.81
N CYS A 50 -15.35 -10.61 4.97
CA CYS A 50 -15.40 -11.93 4.36
C CYS A 50 -16.02 -11.82 2.96
N ILE A 51 -15.24 -12.11 1.93
CA ILE A 51 -15.61 -12.00 0.52
C ILE A 51 -15.80 -13.41 -0.04
N PRO A 52 -17.03 -13.84 -0.36
CA PRO A 52 -17.26 -15.11 -1.03
C PRO A 52 -16.75 -15.03 -2.47
N THR A 53 -15.97 -16.03 -2.89
CA THR A 53 -15.45 -16.13 -4.25
C THR A 53 -15.75 -17.50 -4.82
N GLN A 54 -15.88 -17.61 -6.14
CA GLN A 54 -16.23 -18.90 -6.79
C GLN A 54 -15.05 -19.87 -6.83
N ARG A 55 -13.81 -19.37 -6.92
CA ARG A 55 -12.61 -20.17 -7.21
C ARG A 55 -11.63 -20.26 -6.05
N ASN A 56 -11.66 -19.31 -5.13
CA ASN A 56 -10.70 -19.21 -4.02
C ASN A 56 -11.37 -19.38 -2.63
N GLY A 57 -12.65 -19.79 -2.61
CA GLY A 57 -13.42 -19.92 -1.37
C GLY A 57 -13.74 -18.54 -0.77
N THR A 58 -13.96 -18.49 0.54
CA THR A 58 -14.16 -17.22 1.25
C THR A 58 -12.83 -16.61 1.61
N VAL A 59 -12.61 -15.39 1.16
CA VAL A 59 -11.38 -14.62 1.43
C VAL A 59 -11.68 -13.61 2.53
N ALA A 60 -10.93 -13.67 3.63
CA ALA A 60 -11.03 -12.71 4.73
C ALA A 60 -9.96 -11.62 4.57
N ILE A 61 -10.37 -10.35 4.46
CA ILE A 61 -9.48 -9.22 4.23
C ILE A 61 -9.69 -8.15 5.29
N TYR A 62 -8.62 -7.77 5.96
CA TYR A 62 -8.57 -6.53 6.73
C TYR A 62 -8.25 -5.38 5.79
N MET A 63 -9.11 -4.38 5.76
CA MET A 63 -8.92 -3.18 4.95
C MET A 63 -8.46 -2.01 5.80
N GLY A 64 -7.60 -1.18 5.24
CA GLY A 64 -7.06 -0.04 5.94
C GLY A 64 -6.28 0.90 5.05
N ALA A 65 -5.33 1.61 5.63
CA ALA A 65 -4.51 2.61 4.97
C ALA A 65 -3.02 2.45 5.29
N ARG A 66 -2.18 2.68 4.29
CA ARG A 66 -0.75 2.93 4.45
C ARG A 66 -0.51 4.42 4.25
N PHE A 67 0.07 5.05 5.24
CA PHE A 67 0.58 6.41 5.19
C PHE A 67 2.11 6.37 5.06
N SER A 68 2.68 7.25 4.24
CA SER A 68 4.12 7.43 4.15
C SER A 68 4.50 8.89 4.02
N THR A 69 5.63 9.25 4.62
CA THR A 69 6.19 10.60 4.59
C THR A 69 7.71 10.57 4.73
N SER A 70 8.36 11.68 4.41
CA SER A 70 9.81 11.88 4.59
C SER A 70 10.09 13.29 5.10
N ASP A 71 10.89 13.39 6.15
CA ASP A 71 11.42 14.67 6.65
C ASP A 71 12.51 15.26 5.76
N TYR A 72 13.07 14.45 4.87
CA TYR A 72 14.28 14.76 4.09
C TYR A 72 14.02 15.02 2.61
N GLY A 73 12.74 15.15 2.21
CA GLY A 73 12.39 15.39 0.81
C GLY A 73 12.57 14.17 -0.11
N ASP A 74 12.81 12.98 0.45
CA ASP A 74 12.89 11.71 -0.27
C ASP A 74 11.50 11.12 -0.49
N GLY A 75 10.68 11.83 -1.22
CA GLY A 75 9.33 11.40 -1.57
C GLY A 75 8.24 12.39 -1.15
N ALA A 76 7.04 12.09 -1.60
CA ALA A 76 5.82 12.80 -1.27
C ALA A 76 5.23 12.33 0.07
N VAL A 77 4.40 13.17 0.68
CA VAL A 77 3.39 12.69 1.65
C VAL A 77 2.37 11.88 0.85
N GLU A 78 2.23 10.61 1.16
CA GLU A 78 1.40 9.71 0.38
C GLU A 78 0.51 8.85 1.28
N MET A 79 -0.71 8.63 0.83
CA MET A 79 -1.66 7.72 1.45
C MET A 79 -2.21 6.76 0.42
N ARG A 80 -2.23 5.48 0.77
CA ARG A 80 -2.70 4.39 -0.11
C ARG A 80 -3.67 3.49 0.63
N THR A 81 -4.59 2.87 -0.09
CA THR A 81 -5.39 1.77 0.44
C THR A 81 -4.47 0.59 0.75
N PHE A 82 -4.64 0.01 1.94
CA PHE A 82 -3.92 -1.18 2.39
C PHE A 82 -4.89 -2.33 2.60
N LEU A 83 -4.55 -3.50 2.08
CA LEU A 83 -5.32 -4.74 2.19
C LEU A 83 -4.43 -5.80 2.82
N LEU A 84 -4.88 -6.39 3.91
CA LEU A 84 -4.17 -7.46 4.60
C LEU A 84 -5.00 -8.74 4.56
N ASN A 85 -4.45 -9.80 3.98
CA ASN A 85 -5.11 -11.10 3.95
C ASN A 85 -5.14 -11.70 5.36
N GLY A 86 -6.33 -12.05 5.86
CA GLY A 86 -6.54 -12.54 7.22
C GLY A 86 -6.01 -13.94 7.49
N VAL A 87 -5.71 -14.72 6.45
CA VAL A 87 -5.17 -16.08 6.60
C VAL A 87 -3.64 -16.06 6.71
N CYS A 88 -2.97 -15.41 5.78
CA CYS A 88 -1.52 -15.45 5.64
C CYS A 88 -0.81 -14.15 6.01
N LEU A 89 -1.57 -13.13 6.41
CA LEU A 89 -1.08 -11.77 6.71
C LEU A 89 -0.27 -11.13 5.56
N ASN A 90 -0.55 -11.53 4.32
CA ASN A 90 0.04 -10.92 3.14
C ASN A 90 -0.56 -9.53 2.92
N GLY A 91 0.25 -8.50 3.05
CA GLY A 91 -0.15 -7.13 2.80
C GLY A 91 -0.08 -6.75 1.32
N MET A 92 -1.05 -6.00 0.84
CA MET A 92 -1.12 -5.47 -0.52
C MET A 92 -1.45 -3.98 -0.47
N VAL A 93 -0.84 -3.18 -1.31
CA VAL A 93 -1.09 -1.74 -1.40
C VAL A 93 -1.71 -1.42 -2.73
N ARG A 94 -2.87 -0.79 -2.66
CA ARG A 94 -3.62 -0.32 -3.83
C ARG A 94 -3.19 1.09 -4.23
N GLU A 95 -3.95 1.69 -5.12
CA GLU A 95 -3.72 3.04 -5.64
C GLU A 95 -3.47 4.08 -4.55
N SER A 96 -2.70 5.11 -4.91
CA SER A 96 -2.53 6.29 -4.08
C SER A 96 -3.83 7.12 -4.10
N VAL A 97 -4.39 7.37 -2.94
CA VAL A 97 -5.56 8.25 -2.78
C VAL A 97 -5.13 9.69 -2.46
N MET A 98 -3.91 9.86 -1.97
CA MET A 98 -3.29 11.16 -1.72
C MET A 98 -1.81 11.06 -2.07
N LYS A 99 -1.32 12.01 -2.87
CA LYS A 99 0.11 12.21 -3.12
C LYS A 99 0.39 13.69 -3.23
N GLN A 100 1.08 14.24 -2.24
CA GLN A 100 1.40 15.67 -2.19
C GLN A 100 2.88 15.89 -1.94
N ILE A 101 3.47 16.77 -2.73
CA ILE A 101 4.85 17.22 -2.56
C ILE A 101 4.81 18.50 -1.73
N HIS A 102 5.54 18.52 -0.63
CA HIS A 102 5.70 19.65 0.23
C HIS A 102 6.42 20.84 -0.47
N LEU A 103 5.94 22.06 -0.26
CA LEU A 103 6.44 23.28 -0.91
C LEU A 103 7.92 23.57 -0.64
N GLY A 104 8.48 23.11 0.49
CA GLY A 104 9.89 23.30 0.84
C GLY A 104 10.88 22.46 0.07
N ALA A 105 10.44 21.53 -0.79
CA ALA A 105 11.28 20.47 -1.30
C ALA A 105 12.26 20.85 -2.42
N ARG A 106 12.12 21.97 -3.13
CA ARG A 106 12.99 22.33 -4.28
C ARG A 106 12.98 23.82 -4.63
N LEU A 107 12.97 24.70 -3.66
CA LEU A 107 13.03 26.14 -3.95
C LEU A 107 14.47 26.63 -3.99
N SER A 108 14.80 27.50 -4.92
CA SER A 108 16.06 28.24 -4.92
C SER A 108 16.04 29.29 -3.81
N GLU A 109 17.20 29.74 -3.34
CA GLU A 109 17.31 30.80 -2.31
C GLU A 109 16.52 32.08 -2.67
N SER A 110 16.41 32.38 -3.97
CA SER A 110 15.63 33.53 -4.46
C SER A 110 14.11 33.32 -4.45
N GLN A 111 13.65 32.12 -4.15
CA GLN A 111 12.23 31.73 -4.16
C GLN A 111 11.71 31.30 -2.77
N MET A 112 12.42 31.66 -1.71
CA MET A 112 12.01 31.30 -0.35
C MET A 112 10.62 31.89 -0.01
N LEU A 113 9.74 31.01 0.46
CA LEU A 113 8.41 31.40 0.93
C LEU A 113 8.47 31.86 2.40
N SER A 114 7.47 32.61 2.84
CA SER A 114 7.37 33.04 4.23
C SER A 114 7.06 31.86 5.16
N ASP A 115 7.43 31.96 6.43
CA ASP A 115 7.10 30.96 7.46
C ASP A 115 5.58 30.78 7.61
N ARG A 116 4.80 31.82 7.30
CA ARG A 116 3.34 31.73 7.26
C ARG A 116 2.87 30.78 6.17
N THR A 117 3.47 30.85 4.97
CA THR A 117 3.11 29.97 3.83
C THR A 117 3.43 28.53 4.16
N TYR A 118 4.59 28.22 4.74
CA TYR A 118 4.95 26.88 5.17
C TYR A 118 4.01 26.31 6.23
N ARG A 119 3.60 27.13 7.20
CA ARG A 119 2.61 26.69 8.21
C ARG A 119 1.25 26.40 7.61
N LEU A 120 0.81 27.20 6.64
CA LEU A 120 -0.45 26.95 5.93
C LEU A 120 -0.37 25.68 5.08
N ASP A 121 0.75 25.43 4.41
CA ASP A 121 1.00 24.20 3.65
C ASP A 121 0.88 22.96 4.56
N THR A 122 1.57 22.95 5.71
CA THR A 122 1.46 21.88 6.70
C THR A 122 0.02 21.71 7.21
N ALA A 123 -0.65 22.79 7.57
CA ALA A 123 -2.04 22.73 8.05
C ALA A 123 -3.00 22.20 6.98
N THR A 124 -2.78 22.54 5.72
CA THR A 124 -3.55 21.99 4.59
C THR A 124 -3.32 20.49 4.43
N MET A 125 -2.05 20.04 4.53
CA MET A 125 -1.73 18.60 4.48
C MET A 125 -2.38 17.84 5.65
N VAL A 126 -2.31 18.34 6.86
CA VAL A 126 -2.96 17.76 8.04
C VAL A 126 -4.47 17.62 7.83
N SER A 127 -5.13 18.66 7.31
CA SER A 127 -6.55 18.63 7.00
C SER A 127 -6.86 17.59 5.92
N ALA A 128 -6.11 17.58 4.82
CA ALA A 128 -6.27 16.64 3.73
C ALA A 128 -6.06 15.18 4.18
N ILE A 129 -5.06 14.91 5.02
CA ILE A 129 -4.85 13.58 5.63
C ILE A 129 -6.10 13.13 6.37
N GLY A 130 -6.71 14.00 7.19
CA GLY A 130 -7.95 13.71 7.91
C GLY A 130 -9.11 13.37 6.96
N ASP A 131 -9.29 14.16 5.90
CA ASP A 131 -10.37 13.95 4.91
C ASP A 131 -10.18 12.65 4.12
N TYR A 132 -8.99 12.40 3.61
CA TYR A 132 -8.68 11.19 2.87
C TYR A 132 -8.75 9.94 3.75
N THR A 133 -8.31 10.03 5.01
CA THR A 133 -8.44 8.91 5.95
C THR A 133 -9.91 8.56 6.17
N ARG A 134 -10.78 9.52 6.42
CA ARG A 134 -12.22 9.26 6.54
C ARG A 134 -12.79 8.61 5.29
N ASN A 135 -12.41 9.08 4.10
CA ASN A 135 -12.88 8.52 2.84
C ASN A 135 -12.40 7.06 2.64
N LEU A 136 -11.16 6.72 3.03
CA LEU A 136 -10.66 5.36 2.93
C LEU A 136 -11.46 4.37 3.76
N TYR A 137 -11.93 4.78 4.93
CA TYR A 137 -12.73 3.94 5.83
C TYR A 137 -14.24 4.05 5.58
N ASP A 138 -14.68 4.78 4.55
CA ASP A 138 -16.08 4.86 4.17
C ASP A 138 -16.60 3.49 3.71
N PRO A 139 -17.79 3.03 4.19
CA PRO A 139 -18.35 1.73 3.83
C PRO A 139 -18.50 1.49 2.31
N ASN A 140 -18.77 2.54 1.53
CA ASN A 140 -18.90 2.40 0.08
C ASN A 140 -17.55 2.10 -0.57
N ASN A 141 -16.47 2.74 -0.10
CA ASN A 141 -15.12 2.44 -0.58
C ASN A 141 -14.70 1.01 -0.20
N LEU A 142 -15.00 0.58 1.02
CA LEU A 142 -14.73 -0.79 1.46
C LEU A 142 -15.50 -1.82 0.60
N ARG A 143 -16.78 -1.52 0.29
CA ARG A 143 -17.57 -2.35 -0.62
C ARG A 143 -16.99 -2.40 -2.02
N GLN A 144 -16.55 -1.27 -2.56
CA GLN A 144 -15.91 -1.22 -3.88
C GLN A 144 -14.65 -2.12 -3.92
N LYS A 145 -13.80 -2.07 -2.89
CA LYS A 145 -12.62 -2.93 -2.79
C LYS A 145 -12.98 -4.41 -2.68
N SER A 146 -14.09 -4.75 -2.03
CA SER A 146 -14.58 -6.12 -2.01
C SER A 146 -14.95 -6.64 -3.41
N LEU A 147 -15.58 -5.81 -4.24
CA LEU A 147 -15.89 -6.16 -5.63
C LEU A 147 -14.64 -6.33 -6.49
N GLU A 148 -13.61 -5.50 -6.28
CA GLU A 148 -12.32 -5.64 -6.96
C GLU A 148 -11.65 -6.99 -6.62
N ILE A 149 -11.65 -7.38 -5.35
CA ILE A 149 -11.10 -8.66 -4.90
C ILE A 149 -11.90 -9.83 -5.51
N GLN A 150 -13.22 -9.73 -5.52
CA GLN A 150 -14.08 -10.74 -6.12
C GLN A 150 -13.77 -10.90 -7.61
N ALA A 151 -13.69 -9.80 -8.36
CA ALA A 151 -13.33 -9.82 -9.77
C ALA A 151 -11.94 -10.45 -10.02
N ALA A 152 -10.94 -10.11 -9.21
CA ALA A 152 -9.60 -10.70 -9.30
C ALA A 152 -9.59 -12.21 -8.98
N SER A 153 -10.50 -12.65 -8.09
CA SER A 153 -10.68 -14.07 -7.74
C SER A 153 -11.39 -14.88 -8.82
N GLU A 154 -12.05 -14.22 -9.76
CA GLU A 154 -12.73 -14.85 -10.91
C GLU A 154 -11.90 -14.76 -12.19
N ALA A 155 -11.01 -13.77 -12.30
CA ALA A 155 -10.15 -13.55 -13.46
C ALA A 155 -9.08 -14.64 -13.57
N GLU A 156 -9.24 -15.53 -14.56
CA GLU A 156 -8.24 -16.56 -14.88
C GLU A 156 -6.97 -15.94 -15.47
N VAL A 157 -5.82 -16.46 -15.07
CA VAL A 157 -4.52 -16.03 -15.59
C VAL A 157 -3.60 -17.21 -15.84
N ASP A 158 -2.79 -17.09 -16.88
CA ASP A 158 -1.63 -17.95 -17.11
C ASP A 158 -0.46 -17.42 -16.26
N PHE A 159 -0.15 -18.11 -15.17
CA PHE A 159 0.90 -17.72 -14.24
C PHE A 159 2.27 -17.60 -14.90
N GLU A 160 2.61 -18.54 -15.81
CA GLU A 160 3.91 -18.54 -16.48
C GLU A 160 4.05 -17.32 -17.39
N ALA A 161 3.03 -17.03 -18.19
CA ALA A 161 3.00 -15.88 -19.08
C ALA A 161 3.05 -14.55 -18.29
N GLU A 162 2.30 -14.42 -17.20
CA GLU A 162 2.31 -13.19 -16.38
C GLU A 162 3.63 -13.00 -15.63
N LEU A 163 4.21 -14.06 -15.04
CA LEU A 163 5.52 -13.97 -14.39
C LEU A 163 6.62 -13.59 -15.38
N LYS A 164 6.60 -14.17 -16.59
CA LYS A 164 7.54 -13.80 -17.66
C LYS A 164 7.43 -12.33 -18.06
N LYS A 165 6.21 -11.78 -18.14
CA LYS A 165 6.00 -10.34 -18.40
C LYS A 165 6.57 -9.48 -17.29
N LEU A 166 6.33 -9.83 -16.01
CA LEU A 166 6.80 -9.06 -14.86
C LEU A 166 8.33 -9.07 -14.77
N VAL A 167 8.97 -10.21 -15.00
CA VAL A 167 10.44 -10.33 -15.00
C VAL A 167 11.05 -9.58 -16.18
N LYS A 168 10.51 -9.76 -17.41
CA LYS A 168 10.97 -9.04 -18.60
C LYS A 168 10.81 -7.53 -18.49
N GLY A 169 9.74 -7.09 -17.83
CA GLY A 169 9.47 -5.66 -17.55
C GLY A 169 10.26 -5.08 -16.39
N GLY A 170 11.15 -5.84 -15.74
CA GLY A 170 11.94 -5.40 -14.60
C GLY A 170 11.15 -5.17 -13.30
N ARG A 171 9.89 -5.61 -13.26
CA ARG A 171 9.03 -5.50 -12.08
C ARG A 171 9.42 -6.53 -11.01
N LEU A 172 9.71 -7.75 -11.42
CA LEU A 172 10.27 -8.80 -10.58
C LEU A 172 11.70 -9.12 -11.02
N GLN A 173 12.57 -9.41 -10.07
CA GLN A 173 13.84 -10.05 -10.35
C GLN A 173 13.61 -11.50 -10.76
N LYS A 174 14.56 -12.10 -11.48
CA LYS A 174 14.44 -13.50 -11.92
C LYS A 174 14.25 -14.46 -10.73
N THR A 175 15.03 -14.27 -9.67
CA THR A 175 14.95 -15.06 -8.44
C THR A 175 13.60 -14.91 -7.72
N GLU A 176 13.02 -13.71 -7.74
CA GLU A 176 11.69 -13.44 -7.19
C GLU A 176 10.61 -14.15 -8.02
N GLY A 177 10.69 -14.09 -9.36
CA GLY A 177 9.80 -14.80 -10.23
C GLY A 177 9.83 -16.30 -10.02
N GLU A 178 11.02 -16.90 -9.85
CA GLU A 178 11.22 -18.31 -9.52
C GLU A 178 10.63 -18.65 -8.13
N GLY A 179 10.79 -17.77 -7.16
CA GLY A 179 10.18 -17.90 -5.82
C GLY A 179 8.66 -17.90 -5.86
N VAL A 180 8.07 -16.94 -6.58
CA VAL A 180 6.61 -16.87 -6.78
C VAL A 180 6.09 -18.12 -7.48
N GLN A 181 6.79 -18.61 -8.51
CA GLN A 181 6.40 -19.85 -9.22
C GLN A 181 6.40 -21.06 -8.29
N LYS A 182 7.40 -21.20 -7.42
CA LYS A 182 7.45 -22.29 -6.41
C LYS A 182 6.26 -22.21 -5.45
N LEU A 183 5.92 -21.03 -4.97
CA LEU A 183 4.76 -20.82 -4.09
C LEU A 183 3.45 -21.20 -4.78
N LEU A 184 3.26 -20.79 -6.04
CA LEU A 184 2.08 -21.15 -6.83
C LEU A 184 1.95 -22.66 -7.04
N MET A 185 3.07 -23.37 -7.27
CA MET A 185 3.11 -24.83 -7.42
C MET A 185 2.83 -25.54 -6.08
N ALA A 186 3.35 -25.03 -4.98
CA ALA A 186 3.13 -25.59 -3.64
C ALA A 186 1.66 -25.49 -3.22
N ASN A 187 0.95 -24.48 -3.71
CA ASN A 187 -0.50 -24.27 -3.51
C ASN A 187 -0.93 -24.38 -2.03
N ASN A 188 -0.12 -23.82 -1.14
CA ASN A 188 -0.34 -23.95 0.30
C ASN A 188 -1.48 -23.01 0.75
N PRO A 189 -2.59 -23.51 1.34
CA PRO A 189 -3.66 -22.69 1.86
C PRO A 189 -3.22 -21.70 2.94
N ASP A 190 -2.23 -22.05 3.76
CA ASP A 190 -1.71 -21.18 4.83
C ASP A 190 -0.99 -19.94 4.29
N ASP A 191 -0.58 -19.98 3.03
CA ASP A 191 -0.06 -18.83 2.29
C ASP A 191 -1.14 -18.06 1.52
N GLY A 192 -2.42 -18.40 1.70
CA GLY A 192 -3.54 -17.81 0.95
C GLY A 192 -3.58 -18.23 -0.52
N LEU A 193 -2.94 -19.34 -0.88
CA LEU A 193 -2.75 -19.80 -2.26
C LEU A 193 -3.68 -20.93 -2.69
N SER A 194 -4.79 -21.12 -1.98
CA SER A 194 -5.79 -22.12 -2.36
C SER A 194 -6.58 -21.71 -3.61
N GLY A 195 -7.17 -22.70 -4.27
CA GLY A 195 -8.12 -22.49 -5.37
C GLY A 195 -7.49 -22.44 -6.77
N GLY A 196 -8.23 -21.90 -7.71
CA GLY A 196 -7.91 -21.89 -9.14
C GLY A 196 -6.76 -20.96 -9.55
N ALA A 197 -6.38 -21.04 -10.83
CA ALA A 197 -5.37 -20.15 -11.42
C ALA A 197 -5.98 -18.76 -11.70
N THR A 198 -6.05 -17.93 -10.67
CA THR A 198 -6.67 -16.62 -10.71
C THR A 198 -5.67 -15.49 -10.49
N LEU A 199 -6.05 -14.28 -10.91
CA LEU A 199 -5.26 -13.09 -10.68
C LEU A 199 -5.07 -12.83 -9.16
N TRP A 200 -6.11 -13.08 -8.35
CA TRP A 200 -6.01 -13.02 -6.90
C TRP A 200 -4.90 -13.92 -6.36
N LYS A 201 -4.87 -15.20 -6.77
CA LYS A 201 -3.85 -16.16 -6.32
C LYS A 201 -2.43 -15.73 -6.72
N LEU A 202 -2.27 -15.18 -7.94
CA LEU A 202 -0.99 -14.63 -8.37
C LEU A 202 -0.54 -13.47 -7.46
N THR A 203 -1.45 -12.55 -7.13
CA THR A 203 -1.13 -11.41 -6.24
C THR A 203 -0.75 -11.89 -4.84
N GLN A 204 -1.43 -12.91 -4.31
CA GLN A 204 -1.08 -13.50 -3.01
C GLN A 204 0.29 -14.19 -3.03
N ALA A 205 0.65 -14.87 -4.11
CA ALA A 205 1.97 -15.51 -4.24
C ALA A 205 3.10 -14.46 -4.30
N ILE A 206 2.88 -13.32 -4.96
CA ILE A 206 3.84 -12.21 -5.00
C ILE A 206 4.02 -11.61 -3.59
N THR A 207 2.93 -11.38 -2.86
CA THR A 207 3.01 -10.83 -1.49
C THR A 207 3.56 -11.84 -0.48
N ALA A 208 3.33 -13.13 -0.67
CA ALA A 208 3.97 -14.19 0.13
C ALA A 208 5.49 -14.21 -0.09
N CYS A 209 5.95 -14.11 -1.34
CA CYS A 209 7.37 -13.96 -1.68
C CYS A 209 7.98 -12.70 -1.06
N ALA A 210 7.21 -11.62 -0.97
CA ALA A 210 7.66 -10.36 -0.40
C ALA A 210 8.06 -10.44 1.08
N ARG A 211 7.50 -11.38 1.85
CA ARG A 211 7.82 -11.55 3.29
C ARG A 211 9.28 -11.91 3.55
N GLU A 212 9.91 -12.59 2.62
CA GLU A 212 11.30 -13.04 2.72
C GLU A 212 12.33 -11.98 2.28
N LEU A 213 11.85 -10.82 1.81
CA LEU A 213 12.70 -9.78 1.23
C LEU A 213 12.98 -8.64 2.22
N ALA A 214 14.02 -7.86 1.91
CA ALA A 214 14.31 -6.63 2.65
C ALA A 214 13.10 -5.69 2.64
N PRO A 215 12.84 -4.92 3.73
CA PRO A 215 11.60 -4.16 3.91
C PRO A 215 11.24 -3.22 2.75
N ALA A 216 12.22 -2.55 2.14
CA ALA A 216 11.97 -1.67 1.00
C ALA A 216 11.45 -2.47 -0.21
N ARG A 217 12.11 -3.59 -0.55
CA ARG A 217 11.71 -4.44 -1.68
C ARG A 217 10.39 -5.16 -1.42
N SER A 218 10.15 -5.59 -0.18
CA SER A 218 8.86 -6.14 0.23
C SER A 218 7.71 -5.19 -0.08
N ARG A 219 7.87 -3.90 0.23
CA ARG A 219 6.85 -2.88 -0.06
C ARG A 219 6.62 -2.66 -1.56
N GLU A 220 7.68 -2.70 -2.37
CA GLU A 220 7.55 -2.63 -3.83
C GLU A 220 6.74 -3.81 -4.39
N LEU A 221 6.97 -5.03 -3.91
CA LEU A 221 6.19 -6.19 -4.33
C LEU A 221 4.72 -6.10 -3.91
N GLN A 222 4.43 -5.55 -2.73
CA GLN A 222 3.07 -5.27 -2.29
C GLN A 222 2.35 -4.26 -3.21
N GLU A 223 3.06 -3.24 -3.70
CA GLU A 223 2.54 -2.27 -4.67
C GLU A 223 2.30 -2.92 -6.03
N ILE A 224 3.26 -3.71 -6.53
CA ILE A 224 3.12 -4.48 -7.77
C ILE A 224 1.91 -5.40 -7.71
N SER A 225 1.71 -6.09 -6.61
CA SER A 225 0.57 -6.95 -6.36
C SER A 225 -0.77 -6.17 -6.45
N GLY A 226 -0.84 -5.00 -5.81
CA GLY A 226 -2.01 -4.14 -5.86
C GLY A 226 -2.32 -3.61 -7.28
N GLU A 227 -1.29 -3.21 -8.03
CA GLU A 227 -1.45 -2.79 -9.43
C GLU A 227 -1.93 -3.93 -10.35
N LEU A 228 -1.45 -5.15 -10.11
CA LEU A 228 -1.93 -6.32 -10.83
C LEU A 228 -3.42 -6.57 -10.57
N MET A 229 -3.84 -6.51 -9.31
CA MET A 229 -5.25 -6.70 -8.94
C MET A 229 -6.17 -5.70 -9.65
N ALA A 230 -5.70 -4.46 -9.88
CA ALA A 230 -6.47 -3.44 -10.60
C ALA A 230 -6.83 -3.82 -12.05
N ARG A 231 -6.15 -4.81 -12.64
CA ARG A 231 -6.42 -5.26 -14.01
C ARG A 231 -7.66 -6.14 -14.12
N ALA A 232 -8.24 -6.57 -12.99
CA ALA A 232 -9.46 -7.38 -12.98
C ALA A 232 -10.73 -6.58 -13.33
N LEU A 233 -10.66 -5.27 -13.32
CA LEU A 233 -11.72 -4.34 -13.70
C LEU A 233 -11.47 -3.76 -15.09
#